data_00caac49da4a0b509182a68857cdc831
#
_entry.id   00caac49da4a0b509182a68857cdc831
#
_cell.length_a   1.000
_cell.length_b   1.000
_cell.length_c   1.000
_cell.angle_alpha   90.00
_cell.angle_beta   90.00
_cell.angle_gamma   90.00
#
_symmetry.space_group_name_H-M   'P 1'
#
loop_
_entity.id
_entity.type
_entity.pdbx_description
1 polymer ?
#
loop_
_entity_poly.entity_id
_entity_poly.type
_entity_poly.pdbx_seq_one_letter_code
_entity_poly.pdbx_strand_id
1 'polypeptide(L)'
;RGLGDVYKRQKQGSASDYNTFHEEFVKQKEYLDSARPTAVNLSWALNRMQGVLEAHAGEDVSKIKEYLKAEAVEIWQEDIRVCKKIGEYGLTLVKPGDGILTHCNAGQLATSKYGTATAPIYLGEEKGYHFKVFADETRPLLQGARLTAFELQSSVVDVTLICDNMSSTVMKNG
;
A
#
# COMPACT_ATOMS: atom_id res chain seq x y z
N ARG A 1 -3.64 5.05 -3.51
CA ARG A 1 -4.35 5.66 -4.66
C ARG A 1 -5.87 5.51 -4.55
N GLY A 2 -6.42 4.32 -4.22
CA GLY A 2 -7.87 4.09 -4.17
C GLY A 2 -8.64 4.99 -3.19
N LEU A 3 -8.11 5.24 -2.00
CA LEU A 3 -8.77 6.09 -0.98
C LEU A 3 -8.87 7.56 -1.41
N GLY A 4 -7.84 8.09 -2.08
CA GLY A 4 -7.89 9.44 -2.64
C GLY A 4 -8.95 9.60 -3.73
N ASP A 5 -9.20 8.55 -4.49
CA ASP A 5 -10.23 8.55 -5.54
C ASP A 5 -11.63 8.43 -4.96
N VAL A 6 -11.83 7.63 -3.89
CA VAL A 6 -13.09 7.59 -3.12
C VAL A 6 -13.43 9.00 -2.61
N TYR A 7 -12.49 9.64 -1.94
CA TYR A 7 -12.69 10.99 -1.40
C TYR A 7 -12.97 12.04 -2.48
N LYS A 8 -12.24 12.02 -3.60
CA LYS A 8 -12.43 12.97 -4.70
C LYS A 8 -13.82 12.83 -5.34
N ARG A 9 -14.27 11.60 -5.58
CA ARG A 9 -15.60 11.34 -6.14
C ARG A 9 -16.72 11.72 -5.19
N GLN A 10 -16.56 11.48 -3.89
CA GLN A 10 -17.51 11.89 -2.87
C GLN A 10 -17.61 13.42 -2.71
N LYS A 11 -16.52 14.14 -2.89
CA LYS A 11 -16.53 15.61 -2.90
C LYS A 11 -17.30 16.18 -4.08
N GLN A 12 -17.42 15.46 -5.19
CA GLN A 12 -18.15 15.86 -6.39
C GLN A 12 -19.63 15.51 -6.34
N GLY A 13 -20.09 14.68 -5.38
CA GLY A 13 -21.49 14.36 -5.17
C GLY A 13 -22.29 15.61 -4.80
N SER A 14 -23.32 15.91 -5.58
CA SER A 14 -24.23 17.06 -5.36
C SER A 14 -25.39 16.74 -4.41
N ALA A 15 -25.44 15.51 -3.86
CA ALA A 15 -26.50 15.08 -2.98
C ALA A 15 -26.56 15.96 -1.73
N SER A 16 -27.75 16.51 -1.47
CA SER A 16 -28.02 17.35 -0.29
C SER A 16 -28.73 16.58 0.82
N ASP A 17 -29.26 15.39 0.53
CA ASP A 17 -29.91 14.52 1.49
C ASP A 17 -29.13 13.22 1.71
N TYR A 18 -29.28 12.63 2.89
CA TYR A 18 -28.55 11.43 3.31
C TYR A 18 -28.82 10.22 2.41
N ASN A 19 -30.08 9.98 2.02
CA ASN A 19 -30.43 8.77 1.28
C ASN A 19 -29.79 8.77 -0.09
N THR A 20 -29.89 9.86 -0.83
CA THR A 20 -29.24 10.03 -2.12
C THR A 20 -27.71 9.92 -2.00
N PHE A 21 -27.14 10.52 -0.96
CA PHE A 21 -25.69 10.45 -0.72
C PHE A 21 -25.24 9.03 -0.39
N HIS A 22 -26.01 8.28 0.40
CA HIS A 22 -25.74 6.89 0.74
C HIS A 22 -25.79 5.98 -0.51
N GLU A 23 -26.84 6.13 -1.34
CA GLU A 23 -26.95 5.36 -2.59
C GLU A 23 -25.75 5.63 -3.55
N GLU A 24 -25.40 6.90 -3.73
CA GLU A 24 -24.23 7.28 -4.52
C GLU A 24 -22.94 6.67 -3.95
N PHE A 25 -22.78 6.68 -2.63
CA PHE A 25 -21.60 6.11 -1.96
C PHE A 25 -21.52 4.60 -2.21
N VAL A 26 -22.60 3.85 -1.97
CA VAL A 26 -22.63 2.39 -2.16
C VAL A 26 -22.30 2.03 -3.61
N LYS A 27 -22.90 2.72 -4.57
CA LYS A 27 -22.58 2.52 -6.00
C LYS A 27 -21.11 2.76 -6.34
N GLN A 28 -20.50 3.82 -5.77
CA GLN A 28 -19.09 4.12 -5.98
C GLN A 28 -18.19 3.08 -5.29
N LYS A 29 -18.56 2.63 -4.10
CA LYS A 29 -17.87 1.56 -3.37
C LYS A 29 -17.84 0.27 -4.20
N GLU A 30 -18.99 -0.19 -4.68
CA GLU A 30 -19.09 -1.40 -5.51
C GLU A 30 -18.24 -1.30 -6.78
N TYR A 31 -18.28 -0.15 -7.45
CA TYR A 31 -17.47 0.09 -8.63
C TYR A 31 -15.96 0.00 -8.32
N LEU A 32 -15.50 0.57 -7.22
CA LEU A 32 -14.09 0.53 -6.82
C LEU A 32 -13.68 -0.87 -6.38
N ASP A 33 -14.52 -1.57 -5.64
CA ASP A 33 -14.27 -2.93 -5.14
C ASP A 33 -14.14 -3.93 -6.30
N SER A 34 -14.96 -3.77 -7.33
CA SER A 34 -14.92 -4.61 -8.53
C SER A 34 -13.59 -4.49 -9.32
N ALA A 35 -12.84 -3.41 -9.14
CA ALA A 35 -11.57 -3.22 -9.85
C ALA A 35 -10.47 -4.18 -9.38
N ARG A 36 -10.56 -4.70 -8.15
CA ARG A 36 -9.60 -5.64 -7.57
C ARG A 36 -10.29 -6.64 -6.64
N PRO A 37 -11.04 -7.60 -7.18
CA PRO A 37 -11.91 -8.49 -6.39
C PRO A 37 -11.17 -9.41 -5.42
N THR A 38 -9.86 -9.59 -5.59
CA THR A 38 -9.00 -10.39 -4.70
C THR A 38 -8.18 -9.56 -3.70
N ALA A 39 -8.25 -8.23 -3.77
CA ALA A 39 -7.45 -7.33 -2.94
C ALA A 39 -8.18 -7.00 -1.63
N VAL A 40 -7.85 -7.73 -0.57
CA VAL A 40 -8.49 -7.60 0.76
C VAL A 40 -8.44 -6.18 1.32
N ASN A 41 -7.32 -5.47 1.17
CA ASN A 41 -7.15 -4.14 1.76
C ASN A 41 -8.07 -3.08 1.16
N LEU A 42 -8.39 -3.18 -0.15
CA LEU A 42 -9.31 -2.24 -0.78
C LEU A 42 -10.73 -2.42 -0.21
N SER A 43 -11.24 -3.65 -0.20
CA SER A 43 -12.56 -3.97 0.36
C SER A 43 -12.65 -3.61 1.85
N TRP A 44 -11.61 -3.90 2.63
CA TRP A 44 -11.52 -3.53 4.04
C TRP A 44 -11.65 -2.00 4.24
N ALA A 45 -10.87 -1.22 3.50
CA ALA A 45 -10.91 0.24 3.60
C ALA A 45 -12.27 0.82 3.17
N LEU A 46 -12.84 0.28 2.09
CA LEU A 46 -14.16 0.70 1.60
C LEU A 46 -15.27 0.36 2.61
N ASN A 47 -15.23 -0.81 3.24
CA ASN A 47 -16.17 -1.20 4.29
C ASN A 47 -16.04 -0.31 5.54
N ARG A 48 -14.82 0.03 5.94
CA ARG A 48 -14.55 0.95 7.05
C ARG A 48 -15.11 2.33 6.78
N MET A 49 -14.95 2.85 5.56
CA MET A 49 -15.55 4.12 5.13
C MET A 49 -17.08 4.08 5.14
N GLN A 50 -17.69 2.97 4.71
CA GLN A 50 -19.15 2.80 4.79
C GLN A 50 -19.64 2.78 6.24
N GLY A 51 -18.91 2.11 7.14
CA GLY A 51 -19.25 2.12 8.57
C GLY A 51 -19.29 3.53 9.17
N VAL A 52 -18.38 4.42 8.76
CA VAL A 52 -18.42 5.83 9.17
C VAL A 52 -19.64 6.54 8.61
N LEU A 53 -19.97 6.33 7.34
CA LEU A 53 -21.18 6.90 6.73
C LEU A 53 -22.44 6.49 7.49
N GLU A 54 -22.59 5.20 7.81
CA GLU A 54 -23.76 4.63 8.47
C GLU A 54 -23.86 5.05 9.94
N ALA A 55 -22.73 5.19 10.63
CA ALA A 55 -22.69 5.66 12.02
C ALA A 55 -23.19 7.11 12.18
N HIS A 56 -23.14 7.90 11.13
CA HIS A 56 -23.58 9.29 11.11
C HIS A 56 -24.88 9.51 10.31
N ALA A 57 -25.68 8.45 10.15
CA ALA A 57 -26.97 8.53 9.47
C ALA A 57 -27.88 9.58 10.16
N GLY A 58 -28.44 10.50 9.36
CA GLY A 58 -29.28 11.57 9.86
C GLY A 58 -28.58 12.88 10.22
N GLU A 59 -27.26 12.93 10.13
CA GLU A 59 -26.53 14.18 10.20
C GLU A 59 -26.50 14.89 8.83
N ASP A 60 -26.10 16.16 8.84
CA ASP A 60 -25.92 16.94 7.61
C ASP A 60 -24.83 16.31 6.72
N VAL A 61 -25.11 16.19 5.42
CA VAL A 61 -24.18 15.57 4.45
C VAL A 61 -22.82 16.28 4.43
N SER A 62 -22.77 17.58 4.69
CA SER A 62 -21.51 18.32 4.77
C SER A 62 -20.63 17.82 5.92
N LYS A 63 -21.22 17.55 7.09
CA LYS A 63 -20.50 16.97 8.23
C LYS A 63 -20.07 15.54 7.98
N ILE A 64 -20.94 14.73 7.38
CA ILE A 64 -20.61 13.36 7.01
C ILE A 64 -19.38 13.34 6.09
N LYS A 65 -19.31 14.24 5.11
CA LYS A 65 -18.12 14.39 4.24
C LYS A 65 -16.84 14.73 5.01
N GLU A 66 -16.93 15.52 6.08
CA GLU A 66 -15.79 15.82 6.95
C GLU A 66 -15.33 14.57 7.73
N TYR A 67 -16.24 13.79 8.29
CA TYR A 67 -15.91 12.53 8.96
C TYR A 67 -15.29 11.53 7.99
N LEU A 68 -15.85 11.36 6.82
CA LEU A 68 -15.28 10.49 5.78
C LEU A 68 -13.86 10.94 5.35
N LYS A 69 -13.63 12.25 5.28
CA LYS A 69 -12.30 12.79 5.00
C LYS A 69 -11.32 12.48 6.14
N ALA A 70 -11.73 12.69 7.38
CA ALA A 70 -10.90 12.40 8.54
C ALA A 70 -10.52 10.91 8.59
N GLU A 71 -11.50 10.03 8.37
CA GLU A 71 -11.28 8.59 8.32
C GLU A 71 -10.36 8.15 7.18
N ALA A 72 -10.51 8.72 6.00
CA ALA A 72 -9.62 8.43 4.88
C ALA A 72 -8.15 8.83 5.18
N VAL A 73 -7.97 9.96 5.88
CA VAL A 73 -6.64 10.38 6.35
C VAL A 73 -6.11 9.42 7.43
N GLU A 74 -6.98 8.98 8.35
CA GLU A 74 -6.57 8.02 9.39
C GLU A 74 -6.16 6.66 8.80
N ILE A 75 -6.91 6.12 7.85
CA ILE A 75 -6.53 4.88 7.13
C ILE A 75 -5.17 5.04 6.47
N TRP A 76 -4.91 6.17 5.82
CA TRP A 76 -3.61 6.46 5.20
C TRP A 76 -2.48 6.52 6.24
N GLN A 77 -2.68 7.21 7.36
CA GLN A 77 -1.69 7.30 8.42
C GLN A 77 -1.46 5.97 9.14
N GLU A 78 -2.52 5.18 9.32
CA GLU A 78 -2.43 3.84 9.90
C GLU A 78 -1.58 2.92 9.03
N ASP A 79 -1.79 2.92 7.72
CA ASP A 79 -0.97 2.13 6.78
C ASP A 79 0.52 2.50 6.88
N ILE A 80 0.84 3.79 6.94
CA ILE A 80 2.22 4.26 7.15
C ILE A 80 2.80 3.74 8.46
N ARG A 81 2.04 3.83 9.57
CA ARG A 81 2.50 3.35 10.89
C ARG A 81 2.72 1.84 10.90
N VAL A 82 1.80 1.08 10.29
CA VAL A 82 1.90 -0.38 10.20
C VAL A 82 3.11 -0.78 9.36
N CYS A 83 3.27 -0.22 8.16
CA CYS A 83 4.43 -0.49 7.30
C CYS A 83 5.75 -0.14 7.98
N LYS A 84 5.82 0.98 8.69
CA LYS A 84 6.99 1.35 9.47
C LYS A 84 7.33 0.33 10.54
N LYS A 85 6.33 -0.14 11.31
CA LYS A 85 6.53 -1.18 12.34
C LYS A 85 6.99 -2.50 11.73
N ILE A 86 6.44 -2.92 10.59
CA ILE A 86 6.92 -4.10 9.86
C ILE A 86 8.42 -3.94 9.56
N GLY A 87 8.83 -2.78 9.08
CA GLY A 87 10.23 -2.48 8.82
C GLY A 87 11.10 -2.51 10.08
N GLU A 88 10.65 -1.89 11.17
CA GLU A 88 11.35 -1.87 12.46
C GLU A 88 11.56 -3.29 13.02
N TYR A 89 10.53 -4.13 13.01
CA TYR A 89 10.64 -5.53 13.43
C TYR A 89 11.51 -6.34 12.47
N GLY A 90 11.35 -6.15 11.15
CA GLY A 90 12.18 -6.83 10.15
C GLY A 90 13.67 -6.53 10.30
N LEU A 91 14.04 -5.31 10.69
CA LEU A 91 15.43 -4.94 10.95
C LEU A 91 16.05 -5.69 12.15
N THR A 92 15.26 -6.25 13.05
CA THR A 92 15.81 -7.07 14.15
C THR A 92 16.31 -8.43 13.69
N LEU A 93 15.94 -8.85 12.48
CA LEU A 93 16.27 -10.15 11.90
C LEU A 93 17.46 -10.11 10.93
N VAL A 94 17.92 -8.92 10.56
CA VAL A 94 18.98 -8.69 9.58
C VAL A 94 20.08 -7.79 10.14
N LYS A 95 21.26 -7.84 9.52
CA LYS A 95 22.44 -7.07 9.91
C LYS A 95 22.90 -6.15 8.77
N PRO A 96 23.62 -5.06 9.07
CA PRO A 96 24.25 -4.24 8.04
C PRO A 96 25.06 -5.09 7.04
N GLY A 97 24.87 -4.82 5.76
CA GLY A 97 25.56 -5.50 4.67
C GLY A 97 24.97 -6.84 4.25
N ASP A 98 23.92 -7.34 4.90
CA ASP A 98 23.28 -8.59 4.49
C ASP A 98 22.72 -8.52 3.07
N GLY A 99 22.71 -9.69 2.40
CA GLY A 99 21.99 -9.91 1.15
C GLY A 99 20.52 -10.16 1.40
N ILE A 100 19.63 -9.43 0.70
CA ILE A 100 18.18 -9.59 0.82
C ILE A 100 17.59 -9.96 -0.52
N LEU A 101 16.88 -11.10 -0.58
CA LEU A 101 16.10 -11.49 -1.75
C LEU A 101 14.66 -11.02 -1.60
N THR A 102 14.11 -10.42 -2.65
CA THR A 102 12.70 -10.01 -2.69
C THR A 102 12.03 -10.50 -3.96
N HIS A 103 10.72 -10.79 -3.87
CA HIS A 103 9.90 -11.29 -4.96
C HIS A 103 8.63 -10.45 -5.11
N CYS A 104 8.16 -10.26 -6.35
CA CYS A 104 6.99 -9.46 -6.69
C CYS A 104 7.17 -7.97 -6.32
N ASN A 105 6.09 -7.28 -5.99
CA ASN A 105 6.14 -5.92 -5.48
C ASN A 105 5.35 -5.79 -4.17
N ALA A 106 6.07 -5.65 -3.09
CA ALA A 106 5.54 -5.36 -1.75
C ALA A 106 6.15 -4.06 -1.21
N GLY A 107 6.40 -3.12 -2.09
CA GLY A 107 7.11 -1.88 -1.83
C GLY A 107 6.21 -0.65 -1.71
N GLN A 108 6.83 0.51 -1.83
CA GLN A 108 6.17 1.82 -1.69
C GLN A 108 5.06 2.05 -2.73
N LEU A 109 5.19 1.46 -3.92
CA LEU A 109 4.16 1.56 -4.97
C LEU A 109 2.87 0.79 -4.62
N ALA A 110 2.95 -0.19 -3.72
CA ALA A 110 1.83 -1.00 -3.27
C ALA A 110 1.18 -0.51 -1.96
N THR A 111 1.81 0.41 -1.24
CA THR A 111 1.37 0.92 0.07
C THR A 111 1.38 2.44 0.10
N SER A 112 1.08 3.04 1.26
CA SER A 112 1.15 4.49 1.45
C SER A 112 2.58 5.00 1.63
N LYS A 113 3.46 4.18 2.26
CA LYS A 113 4.88 4.45 2.44
C LYS A 113 5.60 3.17 2.90
N TYR A 114 6.89 3.04 2.62
CA TYR A 114 7.81 1.96 3.01
C TYR A 114 7.57 0.60 2.34
N GLY A 115 6.35 0.26 1.93
CA GLY A 115 6.00 -1.11 1.57
C GLY A 115 5.81 -2.00 2.80
N THR A 116 5.66 -3.30 2.56
CA THR A 116 5.62 -4.33 3.61
C THR A 116 6.94 -5.10 3.65
N ALA A 117 7.16 -6.05 2.75
CA ALA A 117 8.42 -6.82 2.71
C ALA A 117 9.65 -5.95 2.40
N THR A 118 9.50 -4.83 1.69
CA THR A 118 10.60 -3.90 1.43
C THR A 118 10.80 -2.87 2.54
N ALA A 119 9.90 -2.78 3.52
CA ALA A 119 10.02 -1.80 4.61
C ALA A 119 11.34 -1.93 5.41
N PRO A 120 11.84 -3.14 5.75
CA PRO A 120 13.15 -3.27 6.38
C PRO A 120 14.28 -2.72 5.51
N ILE A 121 14.19 -2.86 4.19
CA ILE A 121 15.22 -2.37 3.26
C ILE A 121 15.29 -0.84 3.34
N TYR A 122 14.16 -0.15 3.20
CA TYR A 122 14.13 1.31 3.26
C TYR A 122 14.59 1.86 4.62
N LEU A 123 14.10 1.27 5.72
CA LEU A 123 14.52 1.71 7.06
C LEU A 123 15.97 1.35 7.36
N GLY A 124 16.49 0.27 6.77
CA GLY A 124 17.90 -0.09 6.86
C GLY A 124 18.78 0.92 6.14
N GLU A 125 18.40 1.33 4.94
CA GLU A 125 19.12 2.38 4.20
C GLU A 125 19.11 3.72 4.94
N GLU A 126 17.99 4.13 5.53
CA GLU A 126 17.91 5.32 6.40
C GLU A 126 18.88 5.24 7.58
N LYS A 127 19.25 4.03 8.03
CA LYS A 127 20.20 3.77 9.13
C LYS A 127 21.63 3.45 8.66
N GLY A 128 21.89 3.46 7.37
CA GLY A 128 23.20 3.15 6.78
C GLY A 128 23.58 1.67 6.82
N TYR A 129 22.59 0.76 6.69
CA TYR A 129 22.83 -0.69 6.66
C TYR A 129 23.46 -1.17 5.34
N HIS A 130 23.20 -0.45 4.23
CA HIS A 130 23.76 -0.76 2.90
C HIS A 130 23.57 -2.22 2.48
N PHE A 131 22.31 -2.64 2.42
CA PHE A 131 21.94 -3.98 1.98
C PHE A 131 22.28 -4.22 0.51
N LYS A 132 22.62 -5.46 0.17
CA LYS A 132 22.63 -5.93 -1.22
C LYS A 132 21.29 -6.58 -1.52
N VAL A 133 20.47 -5.93 -2.33
CA VAL A 133 19.15 -6.44 -2.63
C VAL A 133 19.12 -7.16 -3.96
N PHE A 134 18.56 -8.35 -3.98
CA PHE A 134 18.28 -9.12 -5.18
C PHE A 134 16.79 -9.14 -5.41
N ALA A 135 16.34 -8.62 -6.54
CA ALA A 135 14.92 -8.60 -6.91
C ALA A 135 14.67 -9.62 -8.01
N ASP A 136 13.84 -10.63 -7.73
CA ASP A 136 13.33 -11.52 -8.76
C ASP A 136 12.52 -10.74 -9.78
N GLU A 137 12.66 -11.05 -11.08
CA GLU A 137 11.88 -10.40 -12.13
C GLU A 137 10.38 -10.62 -11.99
N THR A 138 9.99 -11.73 -11.40
CA THR A 138 8.60 -12.14 -11.09
C THR A 138 7.75 -12.33 -12.34
N ARG A 139 8.02 -13.40 -13.07
CA ARG A 139 7.24 -13.78 -14.24
C ARG A 139 5.82 -14.24 -13.84
N PRO A 140 4.80 -14.10 -14.69
CA PRO A 140 4.88 -13.56 -16.06
C PRO A 140 4.69 -12.04 -16.15
N LEU A 141 4.17 -11.38 -15.11
CA LEU A 141 3.80 -9.94 -15.16
C LEU A 141 4.96 -8.99 -14.81
N LEU A 142 6.08 -9.54 -14.37
CA LEU A 142 7.33 -8.82 -14.12
C LEU A 142 7.22 -7.68 -13.09
N GLN A 143 6.46 -7.88 -12.00
CA GLN A 143 6.31 -6.86 -10.96
C GLN A 143 7.64 -6.54 -10.27
N GLY A 144 8.50 -7.54 -10.07
CA GLY A 144 9.84 -7.34 -9.53
C GLY A 144 10.70 -6.46 -10.43
N ALA A 145 10.76 -6.79 -11.72
CA ALA A 145 11.54 -6.03 -12.69
C ALA A 145 10.99 -4.61 -12.94
N ARG A 146 9.67 -4.49 -13.06
CA ARG A 146 9.02 -3.23 -13.48
C ARG A 146 8.77 -2.27 -12.33
N LEU A 147 8.54 -2.77 -11.13
CA LEU A 147 8.15 -1.96 -9.97
C LEU A 147 9.21 -2.01 -8.87
N THR A 148 9.56 -3.18 -8.35
CA THR A 148 10.46 -3.29 -7.19
C THR A 148 11.88 -2.82 -7.51
N ALA A 149 12.47 -3.27 -8.62
CA ALA A 149 13.79 -2.81 -9.02
C ALA A 149 13.81 -1.30 -9.27
N PHE A 150 12.77 -0.75 -9.92
CA PHE A 150 12.62 0.68 -10.16
C PHE A 150 12.54 1.49 -8.86
N GLU A 151 11.67 1.09 -7.90
CA GLU A 151 11.50 1.86 -6.66
C GLU A 151 12.74 1.80 -5.77
N LEU A 152 13.41 0.64 -5.67
CA LEU A 152 14.63 0.48 -4.89
C LEU A 152 15.79 1.29 -5.50
N GLN A 153 15.99 1.20 -6.82
CA GLN A 153 17.00 1.99 -7.52
C GLN A 153 16.75 3.50 -7.37
N SER A 154 15.48 3.93 -7.46
CA SER A 154 15.11 5.35 -7.27
C SER A 154 15.36 5.85 -5.85
N SER A 155 15.45 4.95 -4.88
CA SER A 155 15.79 5.22 -3.47
C SER A 155 17.28 4.99 -3.16
N VAL A 156 18.12 4.83 -4.19
CA VAL A 156 19.58 4.65 -4.07
C VAL A 156 19.98 3.37 -3.33
N VAL A 157 19.10 2.36 -3.31
CA VAL A 157 19.40 1.02 -2.77
C VAL A 157 20.22 0.25 -3.80
N ASP A 158 21.25 -0.47 -3.34
CA ASP A 158 22.02 -1.41 -4.19
C ASP A 158 21.15 -2.61 -4.55
N VAL A 159 20.55 -2.57 -5.74
CA VAL A 159 19.61 -3.58 -6.22
C VAL A 159 20.10 -4.24 -7.49
N THR A 160 20.12 -5.57 -7.49
CA THR A 160 20.40 -6.42 -8.64
C THR A 160 19.12 -7.14 -9.07
N LEU A 161 18.69 -6.92 -10.32
CA LEU A 161 17.58 -7.66 -10.91
C LEU A 161 18.07 -9.03 -11.38
N ILE A 162 17.36 -10.09 -10.99
CA ILE A 162 17.68 -11.47 -11.36
C ILE A 162 16.47 -12.17 -11.98
N CYS A 163 16.71 -13.22 -12.77
CA CYS A 163 15.64 -14.13 -13.20
C CYS A 163 15.16 -14.98 -12.01
N ASP A 164 13.87 -15.35 -12.00
CA ASP A 164 13.25 -16.08 -10.88
C ASP A 164 13.99 -17.39 -10.54
N ASN A 165 14.52 -18.09 -11.54
CA ASN A 165 15.26 -19.33 -11.35
C ASN A 165 16.70 -19.15 -10.85
N MET A 166 17.18 -17.92 -10.72
CA MET A 166 18.54 -17.62 -10.21
C MET A 166 18.59 -17.50 -8.68
N SER A 167 17.45 -17.37 -8.02
CA SER A 167 17.34 -17.13 -6.57
C SER A 167 18.15 -18.16 -5.74
N SER A 168 18.02 -19.45 -6.09
CA SER A 168 18.77 -20.51 -5.39
C SER A 168 20.29 -20.41 -5.58
N THR A 169 20.73 -19.97 -6.76
CA THR A 169 22.16 -19.78 -7.06
C THR A 169 22.71 -18.58 -6.27
N VAL A 170 21.96 -17.49 -6.23
CA VAL A 170 22.33 -16.30 -5.43
C VAL A 170 22.46 -16.65 -3.97
N MET A 171 21.47 -17.32 -3.38
CA MET A 171 21.50 -17.75 -1.96
C MET A 171 22.65 -18.72 -1.65
N LYS A 172 23.02 -19.58 -2.60
CA LYS A 172 24.12 -20.52 -2.43
C LYS A 172 25.51 -19.85 -2.45
N ASN A 173 25.64 -18.77 -3.19
CA ASN A 173 26.92 -18.08 -3.36
C ASN A 173 27.21 -17.02 -2.27
N GLY A 174 26.28 -16.77 -1.35
CA GLY A 174 26.38 -15.77 -0.27
C GLY A 174 25.87 -14.44 -0.73
#